data_29ad433815bda9466d4ca1b443e5cce4
#
_entry.id   29ad433815bda9466d4ca1b443e5cce4
#
_cell.length_a   1.000
_cell.length_b   1.000
_cell.length_c   1.000
_cell.angle_alpha   90.00
_cell.angle_beta   90.00
_cell.angle_gamma   90.00
#
_symmetry.space_group_name_H-M   'P 1'
#
loop_
_entity.id
_entity.type
_entity.pdbx_description
1 polymer ?
#
loop_
_entity_poly.entity_id
_entity_poly.type
_entity_poly.pdbx_seq_one_letter_code
_entity_poly.pdbx_strand_id
1 'polypeptide(L)'
;PQSVRARLAESMQALKLRPGQKLYDYTDLPPGVALIANGQMRLLALDQRNEPFTLRRLGPGDFAGDVSLLRGVAGQALAASQPSQLWLLPQDAFLNAVMSSPALQLALAQPNLEELFAVAAASPVPRTPSRQHLRDWASNQLEISSGEQQVLLLPPGEHQFGSSWGPWLVSSSNLAGA
;
A
#
# COMPACT_ATOMS: atom_id res chain seq x y z
N PRO A 1 2.02 -0.45 -23.01
CA PRO A 1 2.59 -1.10 -24.18
C PRO A 1 2.88 -2.58 -23.90
N GLN A 2 2.64 -3.46 -24.85
CA GLN A 2 2.84 -4.92 -24.71
C GLN A 2 4.27 -5.27 -24.24
N SER A 3 5.27 -4.52 -24.65
CA SER A 3 6.67 -4.73 -24.29
C SER A 3 7.00 -4.58 -22.78
N VAL A 4 6.32 -3.67 -22.08
CA VAL A 4 6.51 -3.49 -20.64
C VAL A 4 5.88 -4.66 -19.88
N ARG A 5 4.67 -5.07 -20.26
CA ARG A 5 3.98 -6.22 -19.62
C ARG A 5 4.78 -7.52 -19.78
N ALA A 6 5.33 -7.77 -20.97
CA ALA A 6 6.15 -8.95 -21.23
C ALA A 6 7.40 -8.98 -20.34
N ARG A 7 8.15 -7.90 -20.27
CA ARG A 7 9.33 -7.79 -19.40
C ARG A 7 9.00 -7.95 -17.91
N LEU A 8 7.89 -7.40 -17.44
CA LEU A 8 7.46 -7.59 -16.06
C LEU A 8 7.11 -9.05 -15.80
N ALA A 9 6.39 -9.70 -16.72
CA ALA A 9 6.04 -11.11 -16.60
C ALA A 9 7.27 -12.04 -16.56
N GLU A 10 8.30 -11.75 -17.35
CA GLU A 10 9.57 -12.50 -17.35
C GLU A 10 10.35 -12.35 -16.04
N SER A 11 10.17 -11.24 -15.33
CA SER A 11 10.82 -10.98 -14.04
C SER A 11 10.08 -11.60 -12.86
N MET A 12 8.86 -12.11 -13.05
CA MET A 12 8.04 -12.64 -11.97
C MET A 12 8.55 -14.01 -11.50
N GLN A 13 8.50 -14.21 -10.18
CA GLN A 13 8.89 -15.46 -9.53
C GLN A 13 7.65 -16.13 -8.92
N ALA A 14 7.46 -17.41 -9.20
CA ALA A 14 6.38 -18.18 -8.61
C ALA A 14 6.70 -18.56 -7.16
N LEU A 15 5.80 -18.28 -6.23
CA LEU A 15 5.90 -18.62 -4.82
C LEU A 15 4.68 -19.40 -4.36
N LYS A 16 4.89 -20.29 -3.38
CA LYS A 16 3.82 -21.02 -2.70
C LYS A 16 3.92 -20.77 -1.20
N LEU A 17 2.80 -20.36 -0.60
CA LEU A 17 2.72 -20.10 0.83
C LEU A 17 1.68 -21.04 1.47
N ARG A 18 2.02 -21.52 2.67
CA ARG A 18 1.12 -22.30 3.52
C ARG A 18 0.27 -21.35 4.36
N PRO A 19 -0.91 -21.79 4.85
CA PRO A 19 -1.72 -21.00 5.78
C PRO A 19 -0.89 -20.53 6.98
N GLY A 20 -1.03 -19.26 7.33
CA GLY A 20 -0.26 -18.59 8.38
C GLY A 20 1.14 -18.11 7.99
N GLN A 21 1.69 -18.54 6.87
CA GLN A 21 2.99 -18.09 6.40
C GLN A 21 2.90 -16.64 5.89
N LYS A 22 3.83 -15.80 6.31
CA LYS A 22 3.97 -14.42 5.84
C LYS A 22 4.94 -14.35 4.66
N LEU A 23 4.66 -13.49 3.70
CA LEU A 23 5.60 -13.11 2.65
C LEU A 23 6.55 -12.02 3.15
N TYR A 24 6.02 -11.05 3.90
CA TYR A 24 6.78 -10.01 4.60
C TYR A 24 6.04 -9.61 5.89
N ASP A 25 6.77 -8.99 6.81
CA ASP A 25 6.25 -8.55 8.11
C ASP A 25 6.22 -7.03 8.24
N TYR A 26 5.66 -6.51 9.32
CA TYR A 26 5.43 -5.08 9.58
C TYR A 26 6.70 -4.24 9.61
N THR A 27 7.84 -4.84 9.94
CA THR A 27 9.14 -4.18 10.04
C THR A 27 9.93 -4.18 8.73
N ASP A 28 9.47 -4.94 7.75
CA ASP A 28 10.21 -5.17 6.52
C ASP A 28 9.51 -4.51 5.34
N LEU A 29 10.29 -3.94 4.45
CA LEU A 29 9.76 -3.59 3.12
C LEU A 29 9.45 -4.87 2.35
N PRO A 30 8.36 -4.90 1.57
CA PRO A 30 8.06 -6.03 0.72
C PRO A 30 9.22 -6.39 -0.21
N PRO A 31 9.54 -7.67 -0.40
CA PRO A 31 10.58 -8.08 -1.36
C PRO A 31 10.18 -7.81 -2.82
N GLY A 32 8.94 -7.41 -3.04
CA GLY A 32 8.37 -7.10 -4.33
C GLY A 32 6.85 -6.94 -4.26
N VAL A 33 6.23 -6.72 -5.41
CA VAL A 33 4.77 -6.71 -5.55
C VAL A 33 4.28 -8.14 -5.78
N ALA A 34 3.42 -8.62 -4.89
CA ALA A 34 2.83 -9.95 -4.95
C ALA A 34 1.48 -9.91 -5.67
N LEU A 35 1.34 -10.62 -6.80
CA LEU A 35 0.09 -10.88 -7.49
C LEU A 35 -0.43 -12.26 -7.05
N ILE A 36 -1.64 -12.31 -6.54
CA ILE A 36 -2.27 -13.54 -6.07
C ILE A 36 -2.77 -14.33 -7.29
N ALA A 37 -2.19 -15.50 -7.54
CA ALA A 37 -2.62 -16.39 -8.63
C ALA A 37 -3.73 -17.34 -8.17
N ASN A 38 -3.62 -17.84 -6.92
CA ASN A 38 -4.60 -18.76 -6.33
C ASN A 38 -4.54 -18.68 -4.79
N GLY A 39 -5.64 -19.06 -4.14
CA GLY A 39 -5.75 -19.05 -2.68
C GLY A 39 -6.28 -17.74 -2.13
N GLN A 40 -5.97 -17.45 -0.86
CA GLN A 40 -6.41 -16.25 -0.16
C GLN A 40 -5.32 -15.72 0.77
N MET A 41 -5.05 -14.44 0.66
CA MET A 41 -4.12 -13.71 1.49
C MET A 41 -4.82 -12.65 2.35
N ARG A 42 -4.15 -12.19 3.39
CA ARG A 42 -4.58 -11.07 4.22
C ARG A 42 -3.47 -10.03 4.26
N LEU A 43 -3.81 -8.82 3.87
CA LEU A 43 -3.01 -7.63 4.14
C LEU A 43 -3.34 -7.16 5.55
N LEU A 44 -2.33 -7.02 6.38
CA LEU A 44 -2.44 -6.73 7.80
C LEU A 44 -1.72 -5.43 8.13
N ALA A 45 -2.23 -4.68 9.11
CA ALA A 45 -1.53 -3.56 9.76
C ALA A 45 -1.65 -3.68 11.27
N LEU A 46 -0.92 -2.82 11.98
CA LEU A 46 -0.99 -2.72 13.45
C LEU A 46 -1.83 -1.50 13.84
N ASP A 47 -2.63 -1.66 14.88
CA ASP A 47 -3.33 -0.54 15.50
C ASP A 47 -2.46 0.17 16.56
N GLN A 48 -3.02 1.16 17.26
CA GLN A 48 -2.35 1.93 18.32
C GLN A 48 -1.82 1.08 19.48
N ARG A 49 -2.34 -0.14 19.66
CA ARG A 49 -1.93 -1.09 20.69
C ARG A 49 -0.95 -2.12 20.17
N ASN A 50 -0.44 -1.94 18.94
CA ASN A 50 0.36 -2.92 18.23
C ASN A 50 -0.38 -4.26 18.00
N GLU A 51 -1.72 -4.25 17.97
CA GLU A 51 -2.50 -5.43 17.66
C GLU A 51 -2.74 -5.54 16.15
N PRO A 52 -2.49 -6.72 15.57
CA PRO A 52 -2.69 -6.91 14.14
C PRO A 52 -4.18 -6.91 13.77
N PHE A 53 -4.52 -6.24 12.69
CA PHE A 53 -5.84 -6.29 12.09
C PHE A 53 -5.77 -6.43 10.58
N THR A 54 -6.84 -6.94 9.98
CA THR A 54 -6.92 -7.11 8.54
C THR A 54 -7.35 -5.81 7.87
N LEU A 55 -6.47 -5.24 7.04
CA LEU A 55 -6.80 -4.13 6.16
C LEU A 55 -7.68 -4.62 5.01
N ARG A 56 -7.23 -5.66 4.33
CA ARG A 56 -7.89 -6.22 3.15
C ARG A 56 -7.67 -7.72 3.05
N ARG A 57 -8.69 -8.43 2.54
CA ARG A 57 -8.56 -9.82 2.07
C ARG A 57 -8.30 -9.79 0.58
N LEU A 58 -7.34 -10.58 0.14
CA LEU A 58 -6.86 -10.62 -1.22
C LEU A 58 -7.10 -12.01 -1.80
N GLY A 59 -7.67 -12.05 -3.00
CA GLY A 59 -7.92 -13.26 -3.77
C GLY A 59 -7.21 -13.23 -5.13
N PRO A 60 -7.48 -14.21 -6.00
CA PRO A 60 -6.89 -14.26 -7.34
C PRO A 60 -7.14 -12.97 -8.14
N GLY A 61 -6.06 -12.42 -8.71
CA GLY A 61 -6.07 -11.15 -9.45
C GLY A 61 -5.76 -9.92 -8.60
N ASP A 62 -5.85 -10.01 -7.28
CA ASP A 62 -5.41 -8.93 -6.38
C ASP A 62 -3.88 -8.90 -6.25
N PHE A 63 -3.37 -7.73 -5.86
CA PHE A 63 -1.93 -7.53 -5.62
C PHE A 63 -1.71 -6.73 -4.33
N ALA A 64 -0.49 -6.84 -3.77
CA ALA A 64 -0.06 -6.12 -2.57
C ALA A 64 1.46 -5.90 -2.57
N GLY A 65 1.89 -4.92 -1.76
CA GLY A 65 3.31 -4.56 -1.57
C GLY A 65 3.72 -3.30 -2.34
N ASP A 66 2.95 -2.89 -3.32
CA ASP A 66 3.18 -1.71 -4.15
C ASP A 66 3.20 -0.42 -3.33
N VAL A 67 2.24 -0.22 -2.44
CA VAL A 67 2.15 0.99 -1.61
C VAL A 67 3.38 1.15 -0.71
N SER A 68 3.75 0.11 0.03
CA SER A 68 4.93 0.15 0.91
C SER A 68 6.22 0.40 0.13
N LEU A 69 6.37 -0.19 -1.05
CA LEU A 69 7.53 0.03 -1.91
C LEU A 69 7.59 1.45 -2.48
N LEU A 70 6.46 1.98 -2.94
CA LEU A 70 6.39 3.35 -3.48
C LEU A 70 6.64 4.41 -2.41
N ARG A 71 6.20 4.15 -1.17
CA ARG A 71 6.37 5.05 -0.03
C ARG A 71 7.71 4.86 0.67
N GLY A 72 8.39 3.72 0.44
CA GLY A 72 9.60 3.34 1.15
C GLY A 72 9.38 3.12 2.65
N VAL A 73 8.15 2.81 3.06
CA VAL A 73 7.76 2.66 4.47
C VAL A 73 7.20 1.28 4.70
N ALA A 74 7.81 0.54 5.65
CA ALA A 74 7.24 -0.67 6.21
C ALA A 74 6.03 -0.33 7.11
N GLY A 75 5.26 -1.32 7.50
CA GLY A 75 4.11 -1.14 8.40
C GLY A 75 2.94 -2.06 8.07
N GLN A 76 3.07 -2.83 6.99
CA GLN A 76 2.11 -3.83 6.60
C GLN A 76 2.73 -5.21 6.59
N ALA A 77 1.91 -6.25 6.78
CA ALA A 77 2.34 -7.64 6.59
C ALA A 77 1.39 -8.34 5.60
N LEU A 78 1.92 -9.27 4.83
CA LEU A 78 1.14 -10.09 3.91
C LEU A 78 1.23 -11.55 4.33
N ALA A 79 0.09 -12.14 4.73
CA ALA A 79 0.01 -13.50 5.25
C ALA A 79 -1.02 -14.34 4.50
N ALA A 80 -0.71 -15.61 4.26
CA ALA A 80 -1.63 -16.56 3.65
C ALA A 80 -2.71 -17.01 4.66
N SER A 81 -3.98 -16.94 4.26
CA SER A 81 -5.11 -17.48 5.02
C SER A 81 -5.42 -18.92 4.61
N GLN A 82 -5.04 -19.28 3.39
CA GLN A 82 -5.20 -20.60 2.78
C GLN A 82 -3.92 -20.95 2.03
N PRO A 83 -3.73 -22.19 1.57
CA PRO A 83 -2.66 -22.53 0.64
C PRO A 83 -2.76 -21.59 -0.56
N SER A 84 -1.71 -20.82 -0.82
CA SER A 84 -1.74 -19.76 -1.83
C SER A 84 -0.57 -19.86 -2.79
N GLN A 85 -0.81 -19.47 -4.04
CA GLN A 85 0.19 -19.32 -5.08
C GLN A 85 0.26 -17.86 -5.51
N LEU A 86 1.47 -17.33 -5.59
CA LEU A 86 1.74 -15.94 -5.91
C LEU A 86 2.72 -15.84 -7.07
N TRP A 87 2.61 -14.73 -7.80
CA TRP A 87 3.66 -14.24 -8.66
C TRP A 87 4.27 -13.00 -7.99
N LEU A 88 5.54 -13.07 -7.62
CA LEU A 88 6.28 -11.97 -7.02
C LEU A 88 7.05 -11.25 -8.13
N LEU A 89 6.72 -9.98 -8.34
CA LEU A 89 7.53 -9.06 -9.12
C LEU A 89 8.57 -8.44 -8.18
N PRO A 90 9.88 -8.72 -8.34
CA PRO A 90 10.91 -8.20 -7.45
C PRO A 90 10.86 -6.67 -7.33
N GLN A 91 11.23 -6.16 -6.17
CA GLN A 91 11.23 -4.73 -5.84
C GLN A 91 11.92 -3.89 -6.91
N ASP A 92 13.13 -4.25 -7.32
CA ASP A 92 13.90 -3.47 -8.29
C ASP A 92 13.22 -3.44 -9.67
N ALA A 93 12.67 -4.57 -10.11
CA ALA A 93 11.93 -4.64 -11.38
C ALA A 93 10.68 -3.76 -11.35
N PHE A 94 9.96 -3.76 -10.22
CA PHE A 94 8.79 -2.90 -10.02
C PHE A 94 9.16 -1.42 -10.02
N LEU A 95 10.13 -1.01 -9.19
CA LEU A 95 10.55 0.39 -9.07
C LEU A 95 11.12 0.93 -10.39
N ASN A 96 11.92 0.13 -11.10
CA ASN A 96 12.44 0.51 -12.42
C ASN A 96 11.30 0.69 -13.44
N ALA A 97 10.28 -0.15 -13.42
CA ALA A 97 9.11 0.00 -14.28
C ALA A 97 8.33 1.29 -13.97
N VAL A 98 8.15 1.61 -12.69
CA VAL A 98 7.50 2.85 -12.25
C VAL A 98 8.32 4.07 -12.70
N MET A 99 9.63 4.08 -12.45
CA MET A 99 10.51 5.19 -12.83
C MET A 99 10.54 5.43 -14.35
N SER A 100 10.43 4.38 -15.13
CA SER A 100 10.47 4.47 -16.60
C SER A 100 9.11 4.74 -17.28
N SER A 101 8.00 4.81 -16.51
CA SER A 101 6.65 4.98 -17.08
C SER A 101 5.85 6.07 -16.35
N PRO A 102 5.77 7.29 -16.89
CA PRO A 102 4.95 8.37 -16.32
C PRO A 102 3.47 7.98 -16.12
N ALA A 103 2.93 7.19 -17.03
CA ALA A 103 1.56 6.69 -16.90
C ALA A 103 1.38 5.77 -15.68
N LEU A 104 2.38 4.95 -15.37
CA LEU A 104 2.36 4.08 -14.20
C LEU A 104 2.55 4.89 -12.91
N GLN A 105 3.44 5.88 -12.92
CA GLN A 105 3.61 6.82 -11.80
C GLN A 105 2.29 7.50 -11.46
N LEU A 106 1.61 8.05 -12.45
CA LEU A 106 0.34 8.74 -12.24
C LEU A 106 -0.76 7.79 -11.71
N ALA A 107 -0.85 6.58 -12.26
CA ALA A 107 -1.82 5.59 -11.80
C ALA A 107 -1.60 5.15 -10.36
N LEU A 108 -0.34 5.05 -9.91
CA LEU A 108 0.04 4.60 -8.58
C LEU A 108 0.19 5.75 -7.56
N ALA A 109 0.12 7.00 -7.99
CA ALA A 109 0.18 8.17 -7.11
C ALA A 109 -1.12 8.38 -6.31
N GLN A 110 -2.21 7.75 -6.71
CA GLN A 110 -3.51 7.90 -6.05
C GLN A 110 -3.47 7.28 -4.63
N PRO A 111 -4.01 7.97 -3.62
CA PRO A 111 -4.21 7.38 -2.30
C PRO A 111 -5.20 6.23 -2.40
N ASN A 112 -5.01 5.20 -1.60
CA ASN A 112 -5.94 4.07 -1.55
C ASN A 112 -6.57 3.91 -0.16
N LEU A 113 -7.67 3.16 -0.12
CA LEU A 113 -8.44 2.93 1.10
C LEU A 113 -7.60 2.28 2.21
N GLU A 114 -6.76 1.32 1.86
CA GLU A 114 -5.92 0.59 2.81
C GLU A 114 -4.90 1.52 3.47
N GLU A 115 -4.30 2.43 2.71
CA GLU A 115 -3.35 3.42 3.21
C GLU A 115 -4.03 4.38 4.19
N LEU A 116 -5.14 4.97 3.79
CA LEU A 116 -5.92 5.88 4.66
C LEU A 116 -6.42 5.18 5.92
N PHE A 117 -6.92 3.96 5.78
CA PHE A 117 -7.40 3.17 6.91
C PHE A 117 -6.27 2.80 7.88
N ALA A 118 -5.09 2.41 7.37
CA ALA A 118 -3.92 2.12 8.20
C ALA A 118 -3.47 3.35 8.99
N VAL A 119 -3.39 4.52 8.33
CA VAL A 119 -3.03 5.78 8.98
C VAL A 119 -4.07 6.17 10.04
N ALA A 120 -5.36 6.07 9.74
CA ALA A 120 -6.42 6.37 10.69
C ALA A 120 -6.39 5.44 11.92
N ALA A 121 -6.11 4.15 11.71
CA ALA A 121 -6.03 3.17 12.78
C ALA A 121 -4.78 3.34 13.67
N ALA A 122 -3.68 3.83 13.10
CA ALA A 122 -2.44 4.13 13.83
C ALA A 122 -2.45 5.50 14.54
N SER A 123 -3.34 6.41 14.15
CA SER A 123 -3.39 7.77 14.69
C SER A 123 -3.97 7.80 16.11
N PRO A 124 -3.38 8.55 17.06
CA PRO A 124 -3.91 8.70 18.40
C PRO A 124 -5.20 9.52 18.37
N VAL A 125 -6.34 8.86 18.58
CA VAL A 125 -7.67 9.50 18.66
C VAL A 125 -8.15 9.43 20.10
N PRO A 126 -8.70 10.52 20.68
CA PRO A 126 -9.14 10.57 22.09
C PRO A 126 -10.23 9.54 22.44
N ARG A 127 -10.98 9.08 21.46
CA ARG A 127 -11.92 7.97 21.56
C ARG A 127 -11.64 7.03 20.42
N THR A 128 -11.20 5.81 20.73
CA THR A 128 -10.92 4.80 19.71
C THR A 128 -12.22 4.42 18.99
N PRO A 129 -12.48 4.90 17.78
CA PRO A 129 -13.64 4.48 17.02
C PRO A 129 -13.50 3.01 16.67
N SER A 130 -14.63 2.35 16.39
CA SER A 130 -14.57 0.96 15.90
C SER A 130 -13.81 0.91 14.57
N ARG A 131 -13.21 -0.25 14.26
CA ARG A 131 -12.51 -0.45 12.97
C ARG A 131 -13.44 -0.20 11.77
N GLN A 132 -14.72 -0.52 11.89
CA GLN A 132 -15.71 -0.22 10.87
C GLN A 132 -15.85 1.28 10.66
N HIS A 133 -15.94 2.05 11.73
CA HIS A 133 -16.05 3.51 11.68
C HIS A 133 -14.83 4.17 11.01
N LEU A 134 -13.61 3.66 11.31
CA LEU A 134 -12.39 4.15 10.65
C LEU A 134 -12.37 3.81 9.15
N ARG A 135 -12.89 2.65 8.78
CA ARG A 135 -12.99 2.25 7.38
C ARG A 135 -14.01 3.10 6.61
N ASP A 136 -15.17 3.34 7.21
CA ASP A 136 -16.21 4.19 6.63
C ASP A 136 -15.70 5.63 6.47
N TRP A 137 -14.96 6.13 7.46
CA TRP A 137 -14.29 7.43 7.38
C TRP A 137 -13.28 7.46 6.22
N ALA A 138 -12.42 6.48 6.09
CA ALA A 138 -11.43 6.41 5.01
C ALA A 138 -12.09 6.31 3.63
N SER A 139 -13.19 5.56 3.50
CA SER A 139 -13.97 5.49 2.26
C SER A 139 -14.56 6.85 1.89
N ASN A 140 -15.14 7.56 2.86
CA ASN A 140 -15.66 8.92 2.66
C ASN A 140 -14.57 9.89 2.20
N GLN A 141 -13.35 9.82 2.78
CA GLN A 141 -12.25 10.68 2.37
C GLN A 141 -11.83 10.42 0.91
N LEU A 142 -11.85 9.16 0.47
CA LEU A 142 -11.58 8.82 -0.92
C LEU A 142 -12.64 9.35 -1.88
N GLU A 143 -13.91 9.26 -1.53
CA GLU A 143 -15.03 9.81 -2.33
C GLU A 143 -14.92 11.32 -2.48
N ILE A 144 -14.65 12.03 -1.39
CA ILE A 144 -14.43 13.49 -1.41
C ILE A 144 -13.21 13.83 -2.26
N SER A 145 -12.10 13.13 -2.08
CA SER A 145 -10.85 13.40 -2.82
C SER A 145 -10.99 13.10 -4.31
N SER A 146 -11.77 12.08 -4.71
CA SER A 146 -12.01 11.75 -6.11
C SER A 146 -12.85 12.81 -6.84
N GLY A 147 -13.68 13.57 -6.11
CA GLY A 147 -14.48 14.67 -6.67
C GLY A 147 -13.71 15.97 -6.86
N GLU A 148 -12.72 16.26 -6.04
CA GLU A 148 -11.98 17.54 -6.03
C GLU A 148 -10.51 17.45 -6.44
N GLN A 149 -10.04 16.29 -6.87
CA GLN A 149 -8.67 16.03 -7.34
C GLN A 149 -7.58 16.94 -6.76
N GLN A 150 -7.07 16.65 -5.57
CA GLN A 150 -5.86 17.29 -5.11
C GLN A 150 -4.82 16.29 -4.62
N VAL A 151 -4.33 15.47 -5.55
CA VAL A 151 -3.03 14.85 -5.39
C VAL A 151 -1.99 15.87 -5.90
N LEU A 152 -1.34 16.54 -4.98
CA LEU A 152 -0.23 17.43 -5.31
C LEU A 152 1.04 16.57 -5.39
N LEU A 153 1.57 16.42 -6.59
CA LEU A 153 2.93 15.93 -6.78
C LEU A 153 3.89 17.08 -6.48
N LEU A 154 4.49 17.04 -5.30
CA LEU A 154 5.47 18.04 -4.90
C LEU A 154 6.85 17.65 -5.45
N PRO A 155 7.58 18.56 -6.09
CA PRO A 155 8.97 18.31 -6.46
C PRO A 155 9.83 18.08 -5.20
N PRO A 156 11.00 17.41 -5.31
CA PRO A 156 11.93 17.30 -4.19
C PRO A 156 12.27 18.66 -3.60
N GLY A 157 12.20 18.80 -2.28
CA GLY A 157 12.47 20.06 -1.59
C GLY A 157 11.71 20.21 -0.28
N GLU A 158 11.94 21.31 0.42
CA GLU A 158 11.17 21.65 1.61
C GLU A 158 9.85 22.31 1.22
N HIS A 159 8.74 21.82 1.79
CA HIS A 159 7.41 22.34 1.54
C HIS A 159 6.72 22.73 2.84
N GLN A 160 6.16 23.94 2.88
CA GLN A 160 5.33 24.39 4.00
C GLN A 160 3.86 24.24 3.63
N PHE A 161 3.14 23.48 4.45
CA PHE A 161 1.69 23.30 4.30
C PHE A 161 0.95 24.32 5.17
N GLY A 162 0.07 25.10 4.55
CA GLY A 162 -0.76 26.08 5.28
C GLY A 162 -1.77 25.39 6.19
N SER A 163 -1.90 25.86 7.42
CA SER A 163 -2.85 25.34 8.40
C SER A 163 -4.33 25.46 7.98
N SER A 164 -4.62 26.27 6.99
CA SER A 164 -5.98 26.50 6.47
C SER A 164 -6.49 25.39 5.53
N TRP A 165 -5.66 24.45 5.16
CA TRP A 165 -5.96 23.43 4.15
C TRP A 165 -6.40 22.08 4.74
N GLY A 166 -6.56 21.99 6.06
CA GLY A 166 -6.98 20.77 6.74
C GLY A 166 -5.85 19.76 6.97
N PRO A 167 -6.17 18.56 7.46
CA PRO A 167 -5.17 17.53 7.69
C PRO A 167 -4.61 16.99 6.37
N TRP A 168 -3.28 16.95 6.26
CA TRP A 168 -2.57 16.40 5.12
C TRP A 168 -2.14 14.97 5.39
N LEU A 169 -2.37 14.08 4.44
CA LEU A 169 -1.69 12.81 4.39
C LEU A 169 -0.50 12.97 3.45
N VAL A 170 0.70 13.04 4.03
CA VAL A 170 1.93 13.05 3.25
C VAL A 170 2.34 11.61 2.98
N SER A 171 2.26 11.25 1.71
CA SER A 171 2.60 9.93 1.22
C SER A 171 3.92 10.03 0.45
N SER A 172 5.07 9.91 1.14
CA SER A 172 6.37 9.91 0.48
C SER A 172 7.45 9.22 1.29
N SER A 173 8.35 8.57 0.56
CA SER A 173 9.46 7.80 1.08
C SER A 173 10.59 8.61 1.71
N ASN A 174 10.62 9.92 1.55
CA ASN A 174 11.75 10.77 1.92
C ASN A 174 11.32 11.97 2.77
N LEU A 175 10.58 11.71 3.83
CA LEU A 175 10.56 12.63 4.96
C LEU A 175 11.85 12.40 5.76
N ALA A 176 12.98 12.91 5.23
CA ALA A 176 14.18 13.00 6.00
C ALA A 176 13.95 14.03 7.11
N GLY A 177 13.91 13.57 8.34
CA GLY A 177 13.98 14.39 9.54
C GLY A 177 12.66 15.07 9.91
N ALA A 178 11.75 14.32 10.48
CA ALA A 178 10.82 14.84 11.49
C ALA A 178 11.31 14.38 12.86
#